data_a34883391f92ccfdea2b1d27e3d6ca0d
#
_entry.id   a34883391f92ccfdea2b1d27e3d6ca0d
#
_cell.length_a   1.000
_cell.length_b   1.000
_cell.length_c   1.000
_cell.angle_alpha   90.00
_cell.angle_beta   90.00
_cell.angle_gamma   90.00
#
_symmetry.space_group_name_H-M   'P 1'
#
loop_
_entity.id
_entity.type
_entity.pdbx_description
1 polymer ?
#
loop_
_entity_poly.entity_id
_entity_poly.type
_entity_poly.pdbx_seq_one_letter_code
_entity_poly.pdbx_strand_id
1 'polypeptide(L)'
;MTASGNVKVQNKKSKMGMKAKEHIYQTILGFFLLLIALAMVVPFLYVIVISFTDASVYESGKFMLWPEKWSTAAYELILSGSGFLNALKSTLIITFIGTPLSVAVNAGLAYMLSKPIPGKGFLNKYVMFTMLFSAGMVPNYMNIQSLGLIDNYFACILPSACGAWSVMVMRSFFQ
;
A
#
# COMPACT_ATOMS: atom_id res chain seq x y z
N MET A 1 -19.01 59.00 12.61
CA MET A 1 -19.40 57.72 11.96
C MET A 1 -18.42 57.24 10.87
N THR A 2 -17.15 57.62 10.85
CA THR A 2 -16.20 57.34 9.74
C THR A 2 -15.06 56.33 10.06
N ALA A 3 -14.87 55.95 11.33
CA ALA A 3 -13.79 55.03 11.70
C ALA A 3 -14.08 53.54 11.44
N SER A 4 -15.35 53.11 11.52
CA SER A 4 -15.75 51.69 11.33
C SER A 4 -15.66 51.21 9.87
N GLY A 5 -15.83 52.12 8.90
CA GLY A 5 -15.74 51.81 7.47
C GLY A 5 -14.31 51.51 6.99
N ASN A 6 -13.33 52.21 7.52
CA ASN A 6 -11.91 52.06 7.13
C ASN A 6 -11.30 50.74 7.63
N VAL A 7 -11.69 50.25 8.81
CA VAL A 7 -11.23 48.98 9.37
C VAL A 7 -11.74 47.76 8.56
N LYS A 8 -12.99 47.81 8.09
CA LYS A 8 -13.58 46.75 7.26
C LYS A 8 -12.92 46.66 5.86
N VAL A 9 -12.56 47.80 5.26
CA VAL A 9 -11.93 47.87 3.93
C VAL A 9 -10.47 47.37 4.01
N GLN A 10 -9.74 47.75 5.06
CA GLN A 10 -8.36 47.25 5.27
C GLN A 10 -8.32 45.73 5.52
N ASN A 11 -9.27 45.19 6.31
CA ASN A 11 -9.34 43.76 6.60
C ASN A 11 -9.73 42.95 5.35
N LYS A 12 -10.55 43.51 4.45
CA LYS A 12 -10.90 42.87 3.18
C LYS A 12 -9.72 42.83 2.17
N LYS A 13 -8.92 43.92 2.09
CA LYS A 13 -7.71 43.97 1.26
C LYS A 13 -6.61 43.04 1.78
N SER A 14 -6.43 42.93 3.10
CA SER A 14 -5.47 41.98 3.71
C SER A 14 -5.85 40.51 3.45
N LYS A 15 -7.14 40.16 3.59
CA LYS A 15 -7.62 38.79 3.26
C LYS A 15 -7.52 38.44 1.78
N MET A 16 -7.69 39.43 0.88
CA MET A 16 -7.54 39.21 -0.56
C MET A 16 -6.08 39.01 -0.97
N GLY A 17 -5.14 39.73 -0.35
CA GLY A 17 -3.71 39.56 -0.56
C GLY A 17 -3.18 38.25 0.01
N MET A 18 -3.71 37.77 1.13
CA MET A 18 -3.36 36.44 1.69
C MET A 18 -3.86 35.29 0.79
N LYS A 19 -5.10 35.40 0.28
CA LYS A 19 -5.62 34.38 -0.66
C LYS A 19 -4.82 34.33 -1.96
N ALA A 20 -4.40 35.45 -2.52
CA ALA A 20 -3.57 35.49 -3.72
C ALA A 20 -2.18 34.84 -3.48
N LYS A 21 -1.53 35.12 -2.34
CA LYS A 21 -0.26 34.48 -1.95
C LYS A 21 -0.44 32.98 -1.73
N GLU A 22 -1.52 32.56 -1.13
CA GLU A 22 -1.85 31.16 -0.90
C GLU A 22 -2.07 30.40 -2.22
N HIS A 23 -2.77 31.00 -3.18
CA HIS A 23 -2.93 30.43 -4.51
C HIS A 23 -1.61 30.30 -5.27
N ILE A 24 -0.73 31.32 -5.21
CA ILE A 24 0.60 31.27 -5.83
C ILE A 24 1.42 30.14 -5.21
N TYR A 25 1.44 30.06 -3.88
CA TYR A 25 2.15 29.00 -3.16
C TYR A 25 1.63 27.61 -3.53
N GLN A 26 0.31 27.42 -3.53
CA GLN A 26 -0.32 26.16 -3.91
C GLN A 26 -0.03 25.79 -5.37
N THR A 27 0.00 26.77 -6.29
CA THR A 27 0.33 26.55 -7.70
C THR A 27 1.79 26.10 -7.86
N ILE A 28 2.73 26.77 -7.18
CA ILE A 28 4.16 26.39 -7.21
C ILE A 28 4.35 25.01 -6.61
N LEU A 29 3.72 24.74 -5.46
CA LEU A 29 3.77 23.44 -4.81
C LEU A 29 3.18 22.34 -5.72
N GLY A 30 2.01 22.62 -6.32
CA GLY A 30 1.35 21.71 -7.27
C GLY A 30 2.22 21.40 -8.49
N PHE A 31 2.89 22.40 -9.05
CA PHE A 31 3.82 22.23 -10.17
C PHE A 31 5.01 21.34 -9.76
N PHE A 32 5.58 21.58 -8.58
CA PHE A 32 6.70 20.77 -8.07
C PHE A 32 6.28 19.32 -7.81
N LEU A 33 5.10 19.12 -7.22
CA LEU A 33 4.54 17.78 -7.01
C LEU A 33 4.23 17.07 -8.32
N LEU A 34 3.76 17.80 -9.34
CA LEU A 34 3.54 17.25 -10.67
C LEU A 34 4.84 16.76 -11.31
N LEU A 35 5.93 17.54 -11.20
CA LEU A 35 7.24 17.14 -11.70
C LEU A 35 7.74 15.86 -11.02
N ILE A 36 7.59 15.76 -9.69
CA ILE A 36 7.96 14.54 -8.95
C ILE A 36 7.10 13.37 -9.41
N ALA A 37 5.79 13.56 -9.55
CA ALA A 37 4.88 12.52 -10.03
C ALA A 37 5.24 12.03 -11.44
N LEU A 38 5.55 12.94 -12.36
CA LEU A 38 6.02 12.60 -13.70
C LEU A 38 7.35 11.82 -13.65
N ALA A 39 8.30 12.25 -12.82
CA ALA A 39 9.57 11.54 -12.65
C ALA A 39 9.37 10.11 -12.11
N MET A 40 8.38 9.90 -11.21
CA MET A 40 8.02 8.56 -10.71
C MET A 40 7.35 7.69 -11.77
N VAL A 41 6.63 8.26 -12.73
CA VAL A 41 5.95 7.51 -13.80
C VAL A 41 6.93 7.03 -14.88
N VAL A 42 8.02 7.76 -15.14
CA VAL A 42 9.00 7.43 -16.19
C VAL A 42 9.51 5.99 -16.11
N PRO A 43 9.99 5.44 -14.97
CA PRO A 43 10.47 4.07 -14.93
C PRO A 43 9.37 3.03 -15.24
N PHE A 44 8.12 3.29 -14.89
CA PHE A 44 7.02 2.39 -15.24
C PHE A 44 6.73 2.40 -16.75
N LEU A 45 6.72 3.58 -17.36
CA LEU A 45 6.58 3.70 -18.82
C LEU A 45 7.73 2.99 -19.54
N TYR A 46 8.95 3.15 -19.03
CA TYR A 46 10.11 2.46 -19.60
C TYR A 46 9.98 0.94 -19.55
N VAL A 47 9.53 0.37 -18.42
CA VAL A 47 9.26 -1.07 -18.29
C VAL A 47 8.19 -1.53 -19.27
N ILE A 48 7.12 -0.75 -19.46
CA ILE A 48 6.06 -1.06 -20.42
C ILE A 48 6.63 -1.06 -21.86
N VAL A 49 7.42 -0.05 -22.22
CA VAL A 49 8.04 0.04 -23.56
C VAL A 49 8.95 -1.16 -23.82
N ILE A 50 9.81 -1.53 -22.86
CA ILE A 50 10.69 -2.70 -22.98
C ILE A 50 9.90 -4.00 -23.10
N SER A 51 8.80 -4.15 -22.35
CA SER A 51 8.00 -5.38 -22.37
C SER A 51 7.38 -5.69 -23.74
N PHE A 52 7.20 -4.66 -24.57
CA PHE A 52 6.73 -4.77 -25.96
C PHE A 52 7.85 -4.66 -26.99
N THR A 53 9.11 -4.58 -26.58
CA THR A 53 10.25 -4.49 -27.47
C THR A 53 10.82 -5.88 -27.77
N ASP A 54 11.15 -6.14 -29.04
CA ASP A 54 11.79 -7.40 -29.47
C ASP A 54 13.19 -7.50 -28.85
N ALA A 55 13.52 -8.66 -28.30
CA ALA A 55 14.81 -8.92 -27.66
C ALA A 55 16.01 -8.73 -28.61
N SER A 56 15.82 -8.86 -29.93
CA SER A 56 16.89 -8.68 -30.93
C SER A 56 17.34 -7.23 -31.09
N VAL A 57 16.50 -6.26 -30.68
CA VAL A 57 16.75 -4.79 -30.82
C VAL A 57 17.06 -4.17 -29.46
N TYR A 58 16.87 -4.94 -28.37
CA TYR A 58 17.10 -4.44 -27.01
C TYR A 58 18.60 -4.39 -26.70
N GLU A 59 19.12 -3.17 -26.50
CA GLU A 59 20.46 -2.93 -26.02
C GLU A 59 20.42 -2.46 -24.56
N SER A 60 21.13 -3.17 -23.69
CA SER A 60 21.20 -2.83 -22.27
C SER A 60 21.86 -1.46 -22.07
N GLY A 61 21.15 -0.53 -21.43
CA GLY A 61 21.62 0.83 -21.16
C GLY A 61 21.16 1.89 -22.16
N LYS A 62 20.49 1.53 -23.24
CA LYS A 62 19.87 2.48 -24.18
C LYS A 62 18.49 2.87 -23.66
N PHE A 63 18.28 4.17 -23.44
CA PHE A 63 16.97 4.68 -23.02
C PHE A 63 16.04 4.77 -24.24
N MET A 64 14.99 3.96 -24.23
CA MET A 64 13.99 3.94 -25.30
C MET A 64 12.65 4.42 -24.77
N LEU A 65 12.05 5.42 -25.42
CA LEU A 65 10.69 5.91 -25.13
C LEU A 65 9.62 5.24 -25.98
N TRP A 66 10.02 4.53 -27.04
CA TRP A 66 9.12 3.86 -27.97
C TRP A 66 9.79 2.58 -28.50
N PRO A 67 9.05 1.46 -28.65
CA PRO A 67 9.60 0.23 -29.20
C PRO A 67 10.04 0.42 -30.66
N GLU A 68 11.28 0.11 -31.00
CA GLU A 68 11.76 0.11 -32.40
C GLU A 68 11.11 -1.02 -33.20
N LYS A 69 10.90 -2.17 -32.54
CA LYS A 69 10.22 -3.33 -33.12
C LYS A 69 9.27 -3.92 -32.08
N TRP A 70 7.99 -3.93 -32.38
CA TRP A 70 6.96 -4.47 -31.49
C TRP A 70 7.00 -6.00 -31.47
N SER A 71 6.98 -6.58 -30.27
CA SER A 71 6.95 -8.01 -30.05
C SER A 71 6.20 -8.36 -28.79
N THR A 72 5.42 -9.44 -28.82
CA THR A 72 4.77 -10.05 -27.65
C THR A 72 5.50 -11.28 -27.15
N ALA A 73 6.67 -11.58 -27.70
CA ALA A 73 7.44 -12.79 -27.40
C ALA A 73 7.78 -12.92 -25.90
N ALA A 74 8.02 -11.81 -25.20
CA ALA A 74 8.24 -11.82 -23.76
C ALA A 74 7.01 -12.34 -22.98
N TYR A 75 5.81 -11.93 -23.38
CA TYR A 75 4.56 -12.40 -22.76
C TYR A 75 4.27 -13.85 -23.10
N GLU A 76 4.50 -14.26 -24.36
CA GLU A 76 4.36 -15.66 -24.79
C GLU A 76 5.30 -16.57 -24.02
N LEU A 77 6.56 -16.17 -23.82
CA LEU A 77 7.54 -16.91 -23.04
C LEU A 77 7.11 -17.09 -21.57
N ILE A 78 6.59 -16.02 -20.95
CA ILE A 78 6.13 -16.04 -19.57
C ILE A 78 4.87 -16.92 -19.44
N LEU A 79 3.92 -16.77 -20.35
CA LEU A 79 2.64 -17.49 -20.31
C LEU A 79 2.78 -18.97 -20.71
N SER A 80 3.73 -19.32 -21.58
CA SER A 80 4.00 -20.71 -21.94
C SER A 80 4.75 -21.47 -20.82
N GLY A 81 5.40 -20.75 -19.91
CA GLY A 81 6.09 -21.33 -18.75
C GLY A 81 5.10 -21.74 -17.64
N SER A 82 5.21 -23.00 -17.16
CA SER A 82 4.41 -23.48 -16.03
C SER A 82 4.64 -22.69 -14.73
N GLY A 83 5.80 -22.05 -14.58
CA GLY A 83 6.18 -21.31 -13.39
C GLY A 83 5.27 -20.13 -13.10
N PHE A 84 4.97 -19.29 -14.11
CA PHE A 84 4.11 -18.14 -13.95
C PHE A 84 2.66 -18.53 -13.61
N LEU A 85 2.10 -19.51 -14.33
CA LEU A 85 0.74 -19.99 -14.10
C LEU A 85 0.59 -20.61 -12.72
N ASN A 86 1.57 -21.39 -12.26
CA ASN A 86 1.58 -21.95 -10.92
C ASN A 86 1.70 -20.87 -9.84
N ALA A 87 2.55 -19.85 -10.03
CA ALA A 87 2.66 -18.73 -9.13
C ALA A 87 1.37 -17.92 -9.06
N LEU A 88 0.73 -17.65 -10.21
CA LEU A 88 -0.56 -16.97 -10.29
C LEU A 88 -1.64 -17.74 -9.54
N LYS A 89 -1.76 -19.06 -9.77
CA LYS A 89 -2.70 -19.93 -9.07
C LYS A 89 -2.48 -19.88 -7.55
N SER A 90 -1.21 -20.00 -7.10
CA SER A 90 -0.87 -19.93 -5.69
C SER A 90 -1.26 -18.58 -5.07
N THR A 91 -0.96 -17.48 -5.74
CA THR A 91 -1.34 -16.14 -5.30
C THR A 91 -2.85 -15.97 -5.20
N LEU A 92 -3.60 -16.46 -6.19
CA LEU A 92 -5.07 -16.42 -6.15
C LEU A 92 -5.62 -17.22 -4.96
N ILE A 93 -5.13 -18.44 -4.73
CA ILE A 93 -5.56 -19.27 -3.58
C ILE A 93 -5.29 -18.55 -2.26
N ILE A 94 -4.06 -18.05 -2.06
CA ILE A 94 -3.68 -17.33 -0.84
C ILE A 94 -4.53 -16.09 -0.65
N THR A 95 -4.80 -15.34 -1.71
CA THR A 95 -5.60 -14.11 -1.64
C THR A 95 -7.07 -14.40 -1.35
N PHE A 96 -7.70 -15.31 -2.10
CA PHE A 96 -9.13 -15.60 -1.93
C PHE A 96 -9.46 -16.32 -0.62
N ILE A 97 -8.54 -17.07 -0.04
CA ILE A 97 -8.72 -17.71 1.26
C ILE A 97 -8.19 -16.82 2.38
N GLY A 98 -6.99 -16.28 2.23
CA GLY A 98 -6.32 -15.51 3.28
C GLY A 98 -7.01 -14.18 3.59
N THR A 99 -7.48 -13.44 2.56
CA THR A 99 -8.11 -12.15 2.77
C THR A 99 -9.43 -12.24 3.56
N PRO A 100 -10.41 -13.09 3.20
CA PRO A 100 -11.64 -13.23 3.98
C PRO A 100 -11.36 -13.73 5.40
N LEU A 101 -10.44 -14.68 5.57
CA LEU A 101 -10.04 -15.17 6.87
C LEU A 101 -9.44 -14.06 7.73
N SER A 102 -8.51 -13.31 7.18
CA SER A 102 -7.86 -12.17 7.87
C SER A 102 -8.89 -11.11 8.27
N VAL A 103 -9.78 -10.73 7.36
CA VAL A 103 -10.84 -9.75 7.67
C VAL A 103 -11.76 -10.27 8.77
N ALA A 104 -12.20 -11.52 8.72
CA ALA A 104 -13.08 -12.10 9.73
C ALA A 104 -12.42 -12.15 11.11
N VAL A 105 -11.17 -12.60 11.20
CA VAL A 105 -10.40 -12.68 12.45
C VAL A 105 -10.14 -11.29 13.03
N ASN A 106 -9.65 -10.35 12.22
CA ASN A 106 -9.35 -9.00 12.67
C ASN A 106 -10.61 -8.22 13.07
N ALA A 107 -11.72 -8.36 12.32
CA ALA A 107 -12.98 -7.73 12.66
C ALA A 107 -13.60 -8.31 13.93
N GLY A 108 -13.55 -9.63 14.11
CA GLY A 108 -14.01 -10.30 15.35
C GLY A 108 -13.25 -9.83 16.57
N LEU A 109 -11.91 -9.80 16.51
CA LEU A 109 -11.07 -9.30 17.59
C LEU A 109 -11.30 -7.79 17.85
N ALA A 110 -11.39 -6.98 16.82
CA ALA A 110 -11.65 -5.56 16.92
C ALA A 110 -13.03 -5.27 17.56
N TYR A 111 -14.05 -6.02 17.17
CA TYR A 111 -15.39 -5.92 17.76
C TYR A 111 -15.37 -6.31 19.24
N MET A 112 -14.74 -7.43 19.60
CA MET A 112 -14.58 -7.86 20.98
C MET A 112 -13.88 -6.78 21.83
N LEU A 113 -12.79 -6.19 21.32
CA LEU A 113 -12.03 -5.14 22.00
C LEU A 113 -12.76 -3.78 22.03
N SER A 114 -13.81 -3.57 21.23
CA SER A 114 -14.65 -2.36 21.30
C SER A 114 -15.60 -2.39 22.48
N LYS A 115 -16.05 -3.58 22.91
CA LYS A 115 -17.04 -3.77 23.98
C LYS A 115 -16.42 -3.67 25.40
N PRO A 116 -17.22 -3.36 26.43
CA PRO A 116 -16.77 -3.34 27.82
C PRO A 116 -16.69 -4.78 28.37
N ILE A 117 -15.59 -5.48 28.06
CA ILE A 117 -15.32 -6.84 28.55
C ILE A 117 -14.34 -6.82 29.72
N PRO A 118 -14.43 -7.75 30.69
CA PRO A 118 -13.43 -7.90 31.74
C PRO A 118 -12.06 -8.21 31.10
N GLY A 119 -11.01 -7.56 31.60
CA GLY A 119 -9.65 -7.74 31.03
C GLY A 119 -9.34 -6.95 29.75
N LYS A 120 -10.25 -6.12 29.24
CA LYS A 120 -10.04 -5.28 28.05
C LYS A 120 -8.71 -4.51 28.09
N GLY A 121 -8.35 -3.95 29.26
CA GLY A 121 -7.10 -3.20 29.41
C GLY A 121 -5.86 -4.04 29.16
N PHE A 122 -5.85 -5.27 29.66
CA PHE A 122 -4.76 -6.22 29.45
C PHE A 122 -4.67 -6.65 27.98
N LEU A 123 -5.81 -7.05 27.38
CA LEU A 123 -5.86 -7.46 25.97
C LEU A 123 -5.39 -6.35 25.02
N ASN A 124 -5.78 -5.11 25.27
CA ASN A 124 -5.29 -3.97 24.49
C ASN A 124 -3.78 -3.80 24.58
N LYS A 125 -3.23 -3.88 25.80
CA LYS A 125 -1.77 -3.79 26.00
C LYS A 125 -1.05 -4.96 25.33
N TYR A 126 -1.62 -6.15 25.36
CA TYR A 126 -1.06 -7.33 24.70
C TYR A 126 -1.04 -7.17 23.17
N VAL A 127 -2.12 -6.70 22.55
CA VAL A 127 -2.17 -6.41 21.12
C VAL A 127 -1.17 -5.31 20.75
N MET A 128 -1.07 -4.23 21.55
CA MET A 128 -0.03 -3.21 21.32
C MET A 128 1.39 -3.76 21.46
N PHE A 129 1.62 -4.63 22.42
CA PHE A 129 2.92 -5.27 22.60
C PHE A 129 3.32 -6.09 21.36
N THR A 130 2.40 -6.91 20.81
CA THR A 130 2.68 -7.70 19.59
C THR A 130 2.91 -6.84 18.35
N MET A 131 2.45 -5.59 18.33
CA MET A 131 2.73 -4.64 17.27
C MET A 131 4.16 -4.09 17.34
N LEU A 132 4.68 -3.89 18.56
CA LEU A 132 6.00 -3.29 18.80
C LEU A 132 7.12 -4.33 18.79
N PHE A 133 6.82 -5.57 19.13
CA PHE A 133 7.78 -6.65 19.24
C PHE A 133 7.52 -7.74 18.20
N SER A 134 8.53 -8.02 17.37
CA SER A 134 8.54 -9.14 16.43
C SER A 134 9.58 -10.15 16.86
N ALA A 135 9.20 -11.41 16.82
CA ALA A 135 10.13 -12.51 17.13
C ALA A 135 11.25 -12.69 16.09
N GLY A 136 11.08 -12.08 14.91
CA GLY A 136 12.01 -12.26 13.80
C GLY A 136 11.71 -13.47 12.92
N MET A 137 12.54 -13.67 11.89
CA MET A 137 12.30 -14.68 10.86
C MET A 137 12.52 -16.11 11.38
N VAL A 138 13.54 -16.35 12.19
CA VAL A 138 13.90 -17.70 12.66
C VAL A 138 12.82 -18.32 13.56
N PRO A 139 12.35 -17.67 14.62
CA PRO A 139 11.24 -18.18 15.44
C PRO A 139 9.94 -18.37 14.66
N ASN A 140 9.63 -17.47 13.71
CA ASN A 140 8.46 -17.62 12.85
C ASN A 140 8.56 -18.88 11.98
N TYR A 141 9.72 -19.15 11.39
CA TYR A 141 9.95 -20.35 10.61
C TYR A 141 9.83 -21.62 11.47
N MET A 142 10.45 -21.64 12.65
CA MET A 142 10.36 -22.77 13.58
C MET A 142 8.91 -23.05 14.01
N ASN A 143 8.11 -22.02 14.21
CA ASN A 143 6.69 -22.15 14.53
C ASN A 143 5.91 -22.78 13.37
N ILE A 144 6.12 -22.32 12.12
CA ILE A 144 5.51 -22.89 10.92
C ILE A 144 5.91 -24.35 10.76
N GLN A 145 7.19 -24.68 10.99
CA GLN A 145 7.71 -26.03 10.93
C GLN A 145 7.08 -26.94 11.99
N SER A 146 6.98 -26.48 13.24
CA SER A 146 6.38 -27.25 14.35
C SER A 146 4.90 -27.53 14.12
N LEU A 147 4.21 -26.68 13.39
CA LEU A 147 2.81 -26.85 12.99
C LEU A 147 2.63 -27.76 11.75
N GLY A 148 3.73 -28.25 11.16
CA GLY A 148 3.69 -29.10 9.96
C GLY A 148 3.18 -28.38 8.70
N LEU A 149 3.33 -27.05 8.64
CA LEU A 149 2.81 -26.22 7.55
C LEU A 149 3.83 -25.94 6.44
N ILE A 150 5.00 -26.58 6.46
CA ILE A 150 5.99 -26.44 5.38
C ILE A 150 5.37 -26.97 4.08
N ASP A 151 5.64 -26.27 2.96
CA ASP A 151 5.10 -26.56 1.63
C ASP A 151 3.55 -26.49 1.53
N ASN A 152 2.92 -25.73 2.40
CA ASN A 152 1.48 -25.53 2.42
C ASN A 152 1.11 -24.05 2.30
N TYR A 153 0.05 -23.74 1.58
CA TYR A 153 -0.48 -22.36 1.46
C TYR A 153 -0.83 -21.73 2.81
N PHE A 154 -1.22 -22.55 3.80
CA PHE A 154 -1.50 -22.09 5.16
C PHE A 154 -0.28 -21.54 5.88
N ALA A 155 0.96 -21.91 5.46
CA ALA A 155 2.18 -21.30 5.96
C ALA A 155 2.24 -19.79 5.72
N CYS A 156 1.63 -19.30 4.64
CA CYS A 156 1.55 -17.88 4.31
C CYS A 156 0.28 -17.23 4.88
N ILE A 157 -0.83 -17.97 4.95
CA ILE A 157 -2.13 -17.44 5.36
C ILE A 157 -2.22 -17.26 6.88
N LEU A 158 -1.84 -18.27 7.67
CA LEU A 158 -2.04 -18.23 9.13
C LEU A 158 -1.24 -17.13 9.85
N PRO A 159 0.06 -16.93 9.57
CA PRO A 159 0.81 -15.85 10.24
C PRO A 159 0.29 -14.46 9.90
N SER A 160 -0.29 -14.29 8.70
CA SER A 160 -0.83 -13.02 8.23
C SER A 160 -2.33 -12.83 8.56
N ALA A 161 -3.01 -13.88 9.07
CA ALA A 161 -4.44 -13.85 9.35
C ALA A 161 -4.81 -12.85 10.46
N CYS A 162 -3.93 -12.62 11.43
CA CYS A 162 -4.15 -11.67 12.53
C CYS A 162 -3.07 -10.59 12.54
N GLY A 163 -3.44 -9.35 12.25
CA GLY A 163 -2.55 -8.19 12.29
C GLY A 163 -2.94 -7.21 13.38
N ALA A 164 -2.05 -6.99 14.36
CA ALA A 164 -2.31 -6.06 15.47
C ALA A 164 -2.68 -4.65 15.00
N TRP A 165 -2.03 -4.16 13.94
CA TRP A 165 -2.37 -2.89 13.31
C TRP A 165 -3.81 -2.88 12.75
N SER A 166 -4.18 -3.91 12.00
CA SER A 166 -5.53 -4.06 11.42
C SER A 166 -6.61 -4.12 12.50
N VAL A 167 -6.35 -4.86 13.58
CA VAL A 167 -7.26 -4.94 14.74
C VAL A 167 -7.46 -3.57 15.37
N MET A 168 -6.39 -2.79 15.58
CA MET A 168 -6.48 -1.47 16.21
C MET A 168 -7.21 -0.45 15.32
N VAL A 169 -6.94 -0.48 14.00
CA VAL A 169 -7.64 0.38 13.04
C VAL A 169 -9.13 0.01 12.97
N MET A 170 -9.47 -1.27 12.79
CA MET A 170 -10.86 -1.71 12.73
C MET A 170 -11.62 -1.41 14.04
N ARG A 171 -10.97 -1.53 15.19
CA ARG A 171 -11.56 -1.19 16.47
C ARG A 171 -12.01 0.26 16.56
N SER A 172 -11.26 1.21 15.95
CA SER A 172 -11.63 2.63 15.97
C SER A 172 -12.95 2.91 15.22
N PHE A 173 -13.34 2.04 14.30
CA PHE A 173 -14.62 2.13 13.59
C PHE A 173 -15.79 1.48 14.37
N PHE A 174 -15.51 0.61 15.36
CA PHE A 174 -16.52 -0.02 16.21
C PHE A 174 -16.79 0.73 17.54
N GLN A 175 -16.04 1.79 17.81
CA GLN A 175 -16.22 2.67 18.98
C GLN A 175 -17.13 3.84 18.65
#